data_82a1f278d44dc064c4bded6c9d1a8caf
#
_entry.id   82a1f278d44dc064c4bded6c9d1a8caf
#
_cell.length_a   1.000
_cell.length_b   1.000
_cell.length_c   1.000
_cell.angle_alpha   90.00
_cell.angle_beta   90.00
_cell.angle_gamma   90.00
#
_symmetry.space_group_name_H-M   'P 1'
#
loop_
_entity.id
_entity.type
_entity.pdbx_description
1 polymer ?
#
loop_
_entity_poly.entity_id
_entity_poly.type
_entity_poly.pdbx_seq_one_letter_code
_entity_poly.pdbx_strand_id
1 'polypeptide(L)'
;MITLESLRQWEAAPLEAAGRRIGTLTDDLTERAEQVRRSRALDWAGPASIAAAAARAALVAPVDDFVASLDRVRRTVLAASSSVESLRRQLADLDDDAADHGLRLGPDGSVSDLRGQREFPTQAEADAYTAQRTRLAHDFAARAGQLLHLGSEIDQSVTSVAFTFTPSGMPSGELDDILHD
;
A
#
# COMPACT_ATOMS: atom_id res chain seq x y z
N MET A 1 4.66 -11.32 10.26
CA MET A 1 6.04 -10.79 10.12
C MET A 1 6.37 -10.80 8.63
N ILE A 2 6.77 -9.67 8.07
CA ILE A 2 7.14 -9.54 6.66
C ILE A 2 8.53 -10.15 6.43
N THR A 3 8.70 -10.87 5.32
CA THR A 3 9.95 -11.50 4.90
C THR A 3 10.34 -11.03 3.51
N LEU A 4 11.63 -11.12 3.14
CA LEU A 4 12.06 -10.82 1.76
C LEU A 4 11.34 -11.71 0.75
N GLU A 5 11.06 -12.97 1.11
CA GLU A 5 10.30 -13.88 0.25
C GLU A 5 8.88 -13.40 0.01
N SER A 6 8.19 -12.94 1.06
CA SER A 6 6.86 -12.35 0.88
C SER A 6 6.89 -11.07 0.05
N LEU A 7 7.92 -10.21 0.21
CA LEU A 7 8.09 -8.99 -0.58
C LEU A 7 8.31 -9.27 -2.07
N ARG A 8 9.02 -10.37 -2.42
CA ARG A 8 9.20 -10.80 -3.83
C ARG A 8 7.87 -11.19 -4.50
N GLN A 9 6.90 -11.66 -3.70
CA GLN A 9 5.58 -12.09 -4.18
C GLN A 9 4.55 -10.96 -4.21
N TRP A 10 4.86 -9.79 -3.66
CA TRP A 10 3.94 -8.67 -3.68
C TRP A 10 3.67 -8.19 -5.11
N GLU A 11 2.42 -7.88 -5.37
CA GLU A 11 1.97 -7.36 -6.66
C GLU A 11 1.34 -5.98 -6.50
N ALA A 12 1.77 -5.04 -7.33
CA ALA A 12 1.21 -3.68 -7.34
C ALA A 12 -0.13 -3.60 -8.09
N ALA A 13 -0.33 -4.47 -9.09
CA ALA A 13 -1.50 -4.44 -9.96
C ALA A 13 -2.86 -4.55 -9.24
N PRO A 14 -3.04 -5.42 -8.23
CA PRO A 14 -4.28 -5.46 -7.44
C PRO A 14 -4.58 -4.14 -6.72
N LEU A 15 -3.56 -3.50 -6.15
CA LEU A 15 -3.71 -2.20 -5.49
C LEU A 15 -4.09 -1.11 -6.48
N GLU A 16 -3.44 -1.08 -7.64
CA GLU A 16 -3.78 -0.15 -8.71
C GLU A 16 -5.22 -0.35 -9.22
N ALA A 17 -5.63 -1.60 -9.40
CA ALA A 17 -7.00 -1.94 -9.79
C ALA A 17 -8.03 -1.48 -8.73
N ALA A 18 -7.74 -1.70 -7.45
CA ALA A 18 -8.56 -1.21 -6.35
C ALA A 18 -8.66 0.32 -6.36
N GLY A 19 -7.53 1.01 -6.52
CA GLY A 19 -7.51 2.49 -6.63
C GLY A 19 -8.36 3.02 -7.79
N ARG A 20 -8.33 2.37 -8.95
CA ARG A 20 -9.19 2.73 -10.10
C ARG A 20 -10.68 2.51 -9.79
N ARG A 21 -11.05 1.37 -9.19
CA ARG A 21 -12.45 1.09 -8.81
C ARG A 21 -12.97 2.11 -7.80
N ILE A 22 -12.17 2.49 -6.81
CA ILE A 22 -12.54 3.54 -5.86
C ILE A 22 -12.74 4.86 -6.61
N GLY A 23 -11.89 5.19 -7.58
CA GLY A 23 -12.05 6.39 -8.41
C GLY A 23 -13.39 6.40 -9.14
N THR A 24 -13.74 5.32 -9.84
CA THR A 24 -15.03 5.21 -10.54
C THR A 24 -16.21 5.39 -9.57
N LEU A 25 -16.17 4.74 -8.41
CA LEU A 25 -17.21 4.89 -7.40
C LEU A 25 -17.32 6.34 -6.88
N THR A 26 -16.20 7.01 -6.67
CA THR A 26 -16.14 8.41 -6.24
C THR A 26 -16.78 9.33 -7.28
N ASP A 27 -16.47 9.12 -8.56
CA ASP A 27 -17.02 9.88 -9.68
C ASP A 27 -18.55 9.68 -9.79
N ASP A 28 -19.02 8.43 -9.70
CA ASP A 28 -20.45 8.09 -9.74
C ASP A 28 -21.23 8.73 -8.56
N LEU A 29 -20.66 8.69 -7.35
CA LEU A 29 -21.29 9.31 -6.18
C LEU A 29 -21.35 10.83 -6.32
N THR A 30 -20.29 11.44 -6.81
CA THR A 30 -20.22 12.88 -7.05
C THR A 30 -21.27 13.31 -8.08
N GLU A 31 -21.39 12.58 -9.19
CA GLU A 31 -22.40 12.87 -10.21
C GLU A 31 -23.82 12.78 -9.65
N ARG A 32 -24.12 11.74 -8.86
CA ARG A 32 -25.42 11.57 -8.22
C ARG A 32 -25.72 12.69 -7.20
N ALA A 33 -24.72 13.06 -6.39
CA ALA A 33 -24.86 14.18 -5.47
C ALA A 33 -25.17 15.50 -6.21
N GLU A 34 -24.48 15.75 -7.32
CA GLU A 34 -24.74 16.91 -8.17
C GLU A 34 -26.13 16.86 -8.83
N GLN A 35 -26.59 15.69 -9.21
CA GLN A 35 -27.95 15.51 -9.74
C GLN A 35 -29.02 15.86 -8.68
N VAL A 36 -28.82 15.43 -7.43
CA VAL A 36 -29.71 15.79 -6.31
C VAL A 36 -29.66 17.30 -6.04
N ARG A 37 -28.48 17.93 -6.08
CA ARG A 37 -28.35 19.39 -5.91
C ARG A 37 -29.08 20.17 -7.00
N ARG A 38 -28.98 19.69 -8.24
CA ARG A 38 -29.62 20.33 -9.41
C ARG A 38 -31.10 20.04 -9.53
N SER A 39 -31.62 19.02 -8.83
CA SER A 39 -33.06 18.72 -8.84
C SER A 39 -33.81 19.86 -8.18
N ARG A 40 -34.47 20.71 -8.98
CA ARG A 40 -35.39 21.75 -8.54
C ARG A 40 -36.82 21.26 -8.68
N ALA A 41 -37.62 21.43 -7.65
CA ALA A 41 -39.08 21.44 -7.85
C ALA A 41 -39.39 22.68 -8.71
N LEU A 42 -39.70 22.45 -9.96
CA LEU A 42 -40.14 23.50 -10.89
C LEU A 42 -41.31 24.23 -10.23
N ASP A 43 -41.22 25.54 -10.11
CA ASP A 43 -42.28 26.46 -9.65
C ASP A 43 -42.62 26.52 -8.14
N TRP A 44 -41.74 26.07 -7.24
CA TRP A 44 -41.94 26.29 -5.82
C TRP A 44 -41.26 27.58 -5.38
N ALA A 45 -42.07 28.53 -4.89
CA ALA A 45 -41.58 29.77 -4.23
C ALA A 45 -42.07 29.82 -2.77
N GLY A 46 -41.31 30.53 -1.90
CA GLY A 46 -41.68 30.76 -0.52
C GLY A 46 -41.00 29.83 0.50
N PRO A 47 -41.47 29.80 1.75
CA PRO A 47 -40.81 29.08 2.86
C PRO A 47 -40.61 27.57 2.60
N ALA A 48 -41.53 26.93 1.87
CA ALA A 48 -41.44 25.51 1.53
C ALA A 48 -40.28 25.23 0.58
N SER A 49 -39.94 26.13 -0.33
CA SER A 49 -38.78 25.97 -1.22
C SER A 49 -37.45 26.07 -0.47
N ILE A 50 -37.38 26.94 0.53
CA ILE A 50 -36.22 27.08 1.41
C ILE A 50 -36.01 25.79 2.24
N ALA A 51 -37.10 25.29 2.84
CA ALA A 51 -37.06 24.03 3.60
C ALA A 51 -36.62 22.85 2.74
N ALA A 52 -37.13 22.74 1.52
CA ALA A 52 -36.75 21.70 0.55
C ALA A 52 -35.27 21.81 0.12
N ALA A 53 -34.76 23.03 -0.04
CA ALA A 53 -33.33 23.24 -0.35
C ALA A 53 -32.44 22.83 0.84
N ALA A 54 -32.81 23.19 2.06
CA ALA A 54 -32.10 22.79 3.27
C ALA A 54 -32.09 21.26 3.46
N ALA A 55 -33.24 20.60 3.22
CA ALA A 55 -33.35 19.15 3.29
C ALA A 55 -32.45 18.46 2.25
N ARG A 56 -32.41 18.96 1.01
CA ARG A 56 -31.47 18.44 -0.02
C ARG A 56 -30.00 18.61 0.38
N ALA A 57 -29.63 19.79 0.88
CA ALA A 57 -28.27 20.01 1.35
C ALA A 57 -27.89 19.05 2.48
N ALA A 58 -28.81 18.82 3.42
CA ALA A 58 -28.60 17.87 4.51
C ALA A 58 -28.47 16.40 4.03
N LEU A 59 -29.13 16.02 2.93
CA LEU A 59 -28.99 14.70 2.32
C LEU A 59 -27.67 14.53 1.57
N VAL A 60 -27.14 15.59 0.98
CA VAL A 60 -25.90 15.52 0.18
C VAL A 60 -24.65 15.65 1.02
N ALA A 61 -24.68 16.38 2.12
CA ALA A 61 -23.50 16.59 2.98
C ALA A 61 -22.81 15.28 3.42
N PRO A 62 -23.53 14.24 3.89
CA PRO A 62 -22.90 12.95 4.24
C PRO A 62 -22.26 12.26 3.03
N VAL A 63 -22.81 12.45 1.81
CA VAL A 63 -22.23 11.89 0.58
C VAL A 63 -20.92 12.61 0.26
N ASP A 64 -20.84 13.91 0.42
CA ASP A 64 -19.61 14.67 0.21
C ASP A 64 -18.50 14.24 1.18
N ASP A 65 -18.83 14.04 2.45
CA ASP A 65 -17.89 13.54 3.46
C ASP A 65 -17.39 12.12 3.11
N PHE A 66 -18.30 11.29 2.62
CA PHE A 66 -17.96 9.95 2.19
C PHE A 66 -17.05 9.94 0.95
N VAL A 67 -17.37 10.76 -0.06
CA VAL A 67 -16.54 10.97 -1.25
C VAL A 67 -15.13 11.44 -0.86
N ALA A 68 -15.03 12.41 0.04
CA ALA A 68 -13.73 12.89 0.54
C ALA A 68 -12.93 11.78 1.25
N SER A 69 -13.62 10.89 1.95
CA SER A 69 -13.00 9.73 2.61
C SER A 69 -12.53 8.69 1.59
N LEU A 70 -13.34 8.38 0.57
CA LEU A 70 -12.95 7.50 -0.55
C LEU A 70 -11.74 8.04 -1.31
N ASP A 71 -11.68 9.33 -1.57
CA ASP A 71 -10.52 9.95 -2.24
C ASP A 71 -9.23 9.83 -1.40
N ARG A 72 -9.33 9.87 -0.09
CA ARG A 72 -8.19 9.62 0.80
C ARG A 72 -7.71 8.19 0.70
N VAL A 73 -8.64 7.22 0.76
CA VAL A 73 -8.35 5.79 0.58
C VAL A 73 -7.69 5.54 -0.77
N ARG A 74 -8.29 6.07 -1.85
CA ARG A 74 -7.76 5.94 -3.22
C ARG A 74 -6.31 6.40 -3.30
N ARG A 75 -6.00 7.60 -2.78
CA ARG A 75 -4.63 8.13 -2.79
C ARG A 75 -3.66 7.24 -2.04
N THR A 76 -4.04 6.73 -0.87
CA THR A 76 -3.20 5.81 -0.09
C THR A 76 -2.94 4.51 -0.84
N VAL A 77 -3.97 3.91 -1.42
CA VAL A 77 -3.84 2.65 -2.18
C VAL A 77 -2.96 2.82 -3.42
N LEU A 78 -3.11 3.92 -4.17
CA LEU A 78 -2.28 4.21 -5.34
C LEU A 78 -0.82 4.51 -4.94
N ALA A 79 -0.60 5.22 -3.84
CA ALA A 79 0.73 5.44 -3.30
C ALA A 79 1.39 4.13 -2.86
N ALA A 80 0.64 3.25 -2.20
CA ALA A 80 1.11 1.92 -1.83
C ALA A 80 1.48 1.07 -3.06
N SER A 81 0.69 1.11 -4.13
CA SER A 81 1.00 0.44 -5.40
C SER A 81 2.35 0.88 -5.96
N SER A 82 2.59 2.19 -6.06
CA SER A 82 3.87 2.74 -6.53
C SER A 82 5.04 2.37 -5.61
N SER A 83 4.79 2.33 -4.29
CA SER A 83 5.80 1.93 -3.31
C SER A 83 6.17 0.45 -3.43
N VAL A 84 5.18 -0.44 -3.66
CA VAL A 84 5.40 -1.86 -3.92
C VAL A 84 6.26 -2.08 -5.17
N GLU A 85 5.99 -1.36 -6.26
CA GLU A 85 6.80 -1.45 -7.48
C GLU A 85 8.26 -1.01 -7.25
N SER A 86 8.45 0.08 -6.52
CA SER A 86 9.77 0.58 -6.18
C SER A 86 10.53 -0.40 -5.29
N LEU A 87 9.86 -0.94 -4.27
CA LEU A 87 10.43 -1.92 -3.34
C LEU A 87 10.88 -3.19 -4.08
N ARG A 88 10.05 -3.71 -4.98
CA ARG A 88 10.38 -4.89 -5.77
C ARG A 88 11.60 -4.69 -6.67
N ARG A 89 11.71 -3.52 -7.31
CA ARG A 89 12.91 -3.18 -8.12
C ARG A 89 14.16 -3.14 -7.24
N GLN A 90 14.09 -2.44 -6.11
CA GLN A 90 15.22 -2.35 -5.18
C GLN A 90 15.63 -3.73 -4.63
N LEU A 91 14.65 -4.63 -4.39
CA LEU A 91 14.93 -5.98 -3.92
C LEU A 91 15.58 -6.83 -5.03
N ALA A 92 15.13 -6.71 -6.28
CA ALA A 92 15.76 -7.38 -7.41
C ALA A 92 17.21 -6.90 -7.61
N ASP A 93 17.43 -5.58 -7.59
CA ASP A 93 18.77 -4.99 -7.68
C ASP A 93 19.69 -5.48 -6.53
N LEU A 94 19.13 -5.61 -5.32
CA LEU A 94 19.88 -6.11 -4.16
C LEU A 94 20.20 -7.59 -4.27
N ASP A 95 19.29 -8.41 -4.81
CA ASP A 95 19.52 -9.85 -5.06
C ASP A 95 20.61 -10.05 -6.11
N ASP A 96 20.59 -9.28 -7.21
CA ASP A 96 21.59 -9.33 -8.27
C ASP A 96 22.96 -8.88 -7.76
N ASP A 97 23.03 -7.74 -7.05
CA ASP A 97 24.26 -7.27 -6.40
C ASP A 97 24.85 -8.35 -5.46
N ALA A 98 24.00 -8.97 -4.64
CA ALA A 98 24.45 -10.01 -3.71
C ALA A 98 25.02 -11.22 -4.46
N ALA A 99 24.34 -11.65 -5.53
CA ALA A 99 24.77 -12.78 -6.36
C ALA A 99 26.14 -12.50 -7.02
N ASP A 100 26.36 -11.29 -7.56
CA ASP A 100 27.62 -10.87 -8.17
C ASP A 100 28.78 -10.92 -7.15
N HIS A 101 28.48 -10.63 -5.90
CA HIS A 101 29.45 -10.73 -4.80
C HIS A 101 29.56 -12.15 -4.22
N GLY A 102 28.82 -13.14 -4.73
CA GLY A 102 28.78 -14.51 -4.22
C GLY A 102 28.14 -14.58 -2.83
N LEU A 103 27.15 -13.73 -2.57
CA LEU A 103 26.34 -13.72 -1.37
C LEU A 103 24.90 -14.17 -1.70
N ARG A 104 24.17 -14.63 -0.70
CA ARG A 104 22.75 -14.97 -0.81
C ARG A 104 21.98 -14.30 0.34
N LEU A 105 20.85 -13.69 0.01
CA LEU A 105 19.93 -13.12 0.99
C LEU A 105 18.94 -14.18 1.44
N GLY A 106 18.84 -14.36 2.75
CA GLY A 106 17.82 -15.19 3.39
C GLY A 106 16.49 -14.45 3.54
N PRO A 107 15.39 -15.18 3.83
CA PRO A 107 14.05 -14.60 3.93
C PRO A 107 13.90 -13.55 5.05
N ASP A 108 14.71 -13.63 6.06
CA ASP A 108 14.77 -12.73 7.22
C ASP A 108 15.75 -11.55 7.05
N GLY A 109 16.37 -11.42 5.87
CA GLY A 109 17.42 -10.45 5.59
C GLY A 109 18.81 -10.90 6.02
N SER A 110 18.97 -12.13 6.51
CA SER A 110 20.28 -12.72 6.77
C SER A 110 21.09 -12.87 5.47
N VAL A 111 22.41 -12.89 5.59
CA VAL A 111 23.33 -13.00 4.45
C VAL A 111 24.22 -14.22 4.59
N SER A 112 24.25 -15.06 3.58
CA SER A 112 25.13 -16.23 3.51
C SER A 112 26.19 -16.00 2.44
N ASP A 113 27.47 -16.28 2.79
CA ASP A 113 28.57 -16.29 1.84
C ASP A 113 28.60 -17.64 1.11
N LEU A 114 28.45 -17.61 -0.23
CA LEU A 114 28.47 -18.81 -1.08
C LEU A 114 29.88 -19.16 -1.58
N ARG A 115 30.85 -18.27 -1.36
CA ARG A 115 32.25 -18.53 -1.73
C ARG A 115 32.85 -19.47 -0.69
N GLY A 116 33.22 -20.67 -1.11
CA GLY A 116 33.86 -21.65 -0.25
C GLY A 116 35.18 -21.18 0.36
N GLN A 117 35.74 -22.02 1.23
CA GLN A 117 37.06 -21.80 1.80
C GLN A 117 38.09 -21.63 0.69
N ARG A 118 38.89 -20.57 0.82
CA ARG A 118 39.98 -20.25 -0.10
C ARG A 118 41.29 -20.40 0.67
N GLU A 119 42.27 -21.03 0.02
CA GLU A 119 43.63 -21.08 0.59
C GLU A 119 44.34 -19.75 0.38
N PHE A 120 45.04 -19.31 1.41
CA PHE A 120 45.83 -18.07 1.42
C PHE A 120 47.28 -18.37 1.78
N PRO A 121 48.24 -17.67 1.15
CA PRO A 121 49.64 -17.87 1.43
C PRO A 121 50.03 -17.51 2.87
N THR A 122 49.33 -16.57 3.48
CA THR A 122 49.59 -16.11 4.85
C THR A 122 48.30 -15.98 5.68
N GLN A 123 48.42 -16.13 6.99
CA GLN A 123 47.31 -15.90 7.92
C GLN A 123 46.77 -14.46 7.83
N ALA A 124 47.65 -13.48 7.65
CA ALA A 124 47.28 -12.06 7.54
C ALA A 124 46.35 -11.81 6.31
N GLU A 125 46.63 -12.47 5.18
CA GLU A 125 45.75 -12.40 3.99
C GLU A 125 44.41 -13.06 4.22
N ALA A 126 44.38 -14.21 4.90
CA ALA A 126 43.16 -14.91 5.28
C ALA A 126 42.28 -14.03 6.19
N ASP A 127 42.88 -13.39 7.19
CA ASP A 127 42.19 -12.51 8.13
C ASP A 127 41.65 -11.24 7.43
N ALA A 128 42.45 -10.64 6.54
CA ALA A 128 42.05 -9.49 5.76
C ALA A 128 40.85 -9.81 4.84
N TYR A 129 40.89 -10.98 4.16
CA TYR A 129 39.80 -11.44 3.31
C TYR A 129 38.53 -11.69 4.13
N THR A 130 38.66 -12.39 5.25
CA THR A 130 37.52 -12.67 6.15
C THR A 130 36.89 -11.38 6.66
N ALA A 131 37.69 -10.42 7.09
CA ALA A 131 37.22 -9.11 7.52
C ALA A 131 36.50 -8.34 6.42
N GLN A 132 37.01 -8.42 5.17
CA GLN A 132 36.33 -7.81 4.02
C GLN A 132 34.98 -8.46 3.73
N ARG A 133 34.91 -9.81 3.72
CA ARG A 133 33.66 -10.55 3.49
C ARG A 133 32.62 -10.26 4.58
N THR A 134 33.05 -10.20 5.84
CA THR A 134 32.18 -9.88 6.96
C THR A 134 31.57 -8.48 6.82
N ARG A 135 32.38 -7.49 6.48
CA ARG A 135 31.88 -6.11 6.24
C ARG A 135 30.86 -6.09 5.10
N LEU A 136 31.16 -6.76 4.00
CA LEU A 136 30.28 -6.84 2.85
C LEU A 136 28.94 -7.50 3.22
N ALA A 137 28.98 -8.63 3.94
CA ALA A 137 27.77 -9.29 4.42
C ALA A 137 26.92 -8.40 5.35
N HIS A 138 27.56 -7.65 6.24
CA HIS A 138 26.86 -6.67 7.09
C HIS A 138 26.19 -5.56 6.28
N ASP A 139 26.84 -5.06 5.23
CA ASP A 139 26.31 -4.02 4.36
C ASP A 139 25.03 -4.50 3.64
N PHE A 140 25.08 -5.72 3.08
CA PHE A 140 23.91 -6.33 2.45
C PHE A 140 22.78 -6.62 3.45
N ALA A 141 23.10 -7.09 4.65
CA ALA A 141 22.12 -7.30 5.71
C ALA A 141 21.44 -5.99 6.14
N ALA A 142 22.19 -4.90 6.23
CA ALA A 142 21.62 -3.58 6.53
C ALA A 142 20.66 -3.11 5.42
N ARG A 143 21.05 -3.25 4.15
CA ARG A 143 20.18 -2.91 3.00
C ARG A 143 18.92 -3.78 2.98
N ALA A 144 19.03 -5.07 3.22
CA ALA A 144 17.89 -5.99 3.34
C ALA A 144 16.95 -5.60 4.48
N GLY A 145 17.50 -5.21 5.64
CA GLY A 145 16.74 -4.71 6.78
C GLY A 145 15.95 -3.44 6.46
N GLN A 146 16.51 -2.52 5.67
CA GLN A 146 15.80 -1.33 5.20
C GLN A 146 14.60 -1.68 4.31
N LEU A 147 14.74 -2.65 3.40
CA LEU A 147 13.63 -3.09 2.55
C LEU A 147 12.52 -3.77 3.35
N LEU A 148 12.86 -4.57 4.36
CA LEU A 148 11.88 -5.16 5.28
C LEU A 148 11.13 -4.08 6.07
N HIS A 149 11.81 -3.03 6.50
CA HIS A 149 11.18 -1.90 7.19
C HIS A 149 10.21 -1.16 6.28
N LEU A 150 10.64 -0.81 5.06
CA LEU A 150 9.77 -0.19 4.05
C LEU A 150 8.54 -1.04 3.73
N GLY A 151 8.71 -2.37 3.61
CA GLY A 151 7.59 -3.28 3.44
C GLY A 151 6.59 -3.20 4.60
N SER A 152 7.09 -3.14 5.84
CA SER A 152 6.23 -2.98 7.01
C SER A 152 5.47 -1.65 7.04
N GLU A 153 6.08 -0.56 6.61
CA GLU A 153 5.42 0.75 6.50
C GLU A 153 4.30 0.74 5.46
N ILE A 154 4.53 0.11 4.29
CA ILE A 154 3.51 -0.04 3.24
C ILE A 154 2.32 -0.85 3.78
N ASP A 155 2.56 -2.00 4.40
CA ASP A 155 1.54 -2.86 4.97
C ASP A 155 0.70 -2.14 6.03
N GLN A 156 1.35 -1.42 6.93
CA GLN A 156 0.68 -0.61 7.95
C GLN A 156 -0.16 0.51 7.33
N SER A 157 0.32 1.18 6.29
CA SER A 157 -0.41 2.26 5.64
C SER A 157 -1.70 1.77 4.99
N VAL A 158 -1.66 0.62 4.31
CA VAL A 158 -2.83 0.00 3.68
C VAL A 158 -3.80 -0.52 4.73
N THR A 159 -3.29 -1.20 5.75
CA THR A 159 -4.10 -1.74 6.85
C THR A 159 -4.83 -0.64 7.62
N SER A 160 -4.15 0.46 7.93
CA SER A 160 -4.75 1.58 8.67
C SER A 160 -5.94 2.21 7.93
N VAL A 161 -5.87 2.26 6.60
CA VAL A 161 -6.95 2.80 5.76
C VAL A 161 -8.14 1.83 5.70
N ALA A 162 -7.87 0.52 5.64
CA ALA A 162 -8.93 -0.49 5.65
C ALA A 162 -9.77 -0.44 6.94
N PHE A 163 -9.12 -0.22 8.09
CA PHE A 163 -9.82 -0.12 9.38
C PHE A 163 -10.60 1.18 9.60
N THR A 164 -10.19 2.29 8.98
CA THR A 164 -10.94 3.56 9.08
C THR A 164 -12.25 3.53 8.27
N PHE A 165 -12.44 2.54 7.43
CA PHE A 165 -13.59 2.42 6.52
C PHE A 165 -14.73 1.57 7.08
N THR A 166 -14.71 1.20 8.37
CA THR A 166 -15.87 0.56 9.00
C THR A 166 -16.92 1.64 9.24
N PRO A 167 -18.05 1.69 8.51
CA PRO A 167 -19.08 2.69 8.73
C PRO A 167 -19.63 2.49 10.14
N SER A 168 -19.42 3.49 11.00
CA SER A 168 -20.03 3.53 12.33
C SER A 168 -21.54 3.58 12.15
N GLY A 169 -22.22 2.40 12.25
CA GLY A 169 -23.68 2.32 12.21
C GLY A 169 -24.29 1.28 11.27
N MET A 170 -23.53 0.53 10.48
CA MET A 170 -24.08 -0.63 9.78
C MET A 170 -24.03 -1.85 10.71
N PRO A 171 -25.15 -2.56 10.91
CA PRO A 171 -25.15 -3.84 11.61
C PRO A 171 -24.31 -4.84 10.80
N SER A 172 -23.42 -5.55 11.50
CA SER A 172 -22.39 -6.43 10.92
C SER A 172 -22.91 -7.64 10.12
N GLY A 173 -24.20 -7.72 9.83
CA GLY A 173 -24.85 -8.82 9.12
C GLY A 173 -25.21 -8.56 7.66
N GLU A 174 -25.17 -7.32 7.19
CA GLU A 174 -25.59 -7.00 5.81
C GLU A 174 -24.45 -6.98 4.78
N LEU A 175 -23.19 -7.02 5.20
CA LEU A 175 -22.07 -7.03 4.27
C LEU A 175 -21.79 -8.39 3.63
N ASP A 176 -22.16 -9.48 4.30
CA ASP A 176 -21.98 -10.84 3.75
C ASP A 176 -22.97 -11.16 2.62
N ASP A 177 -24.16 -10.57 2.64
CA ASP A 177 -25.18 -10.76 1.59
C ASP A 177 -24.88 -9.98 0.30
N ILE A 178 -24.08 -8.91 0.37
CA ILE A 178 -23.73 -8.07 -0.81
C ILE A 178 -22.52 -8.63 -1.57
N LEU A 179 -21.70 -9.46 -0.93
CA LEU A 179 -20.47 -10.01 -1.52
C LEU A 179 -20.68 -11.38 -2.20
N HIS A 180 -21.89 -11.97 -2.10
CA HIS A 180 -22.20 -13.30 -2.64
C HIS A 180 -23.30 -13.33 -3.71
N ASP A 181 -23.70 -12.19 -4.26
CA ASP A 181 -24.50 -12.05 -5.47
C ASP A 181 -23.64 -11.41 -6.60
#